data_60887e83bab6a1ca138817b0fe94f3fc
#
_entry.id   60887e83bab6a1ca138817b0fe94f3fc
#
_cell.length_a   1.000
_cell.length_b   1.000
_cell.length_c   1.000
_cell.angle_alpha   90.00
_cell.angle_beta   90.00
_cell.angle_gamma   90.00
#
_symmetry.space_group_name_H-M   'P 1'
#
loop_
_entity.id
_entity.type
_entity.pdbx_description
1 polymer ?
#
loop_
_entity_poly.entity_id
_entity_poly.type
_entity_poly.pdbx_seq_one_letter_code
_entity_poly.pdbx_strand_id
1 'polypeptide(L)'
;LMFEGVPTYPDPGRFWQVCDKHAVTIFYTAPTAIRSLMAAGEDHVLSYSLDKLRVLGSVGEPINEEAWHWYHIHVGKERCPLTDTWWQTETGGIMIAALAGVSPLKPGHAGYPLPGVQ
;
A
#
# COMPACT_ATOMS: atom_id res chain seq x y z
N LEU A 1 -2.78 10.30 9.93
CA LEU A 1 -3.57 9.31 10.65
C LEU A 1 -2.72 8.05 10.87
N MET A 2 -2.59 7.64 12.11
CA MET A 2 -2.01 6.34 12.47
C MET A 2 -3.13 5.45 12.98
N PHE A 3 -3.22 4.24 12.47
CA PHE A 3 -4.25 3.29 12.85
C PHE A 3 -3.61 2.05 13.48
N GLU A 4 -3.89 1.84 14.76
CA GLU A 4 -3.48 0.66 15.52
C GLU A 4 -4.65 -0.32 15.60
N GLY A 5 -4.76 -1.21 14.66
CA GLY A 5 -5.84 -2.17 14.64
C GLY A 5 -5.51 -3.41 13.83
N VAL A 6 -6.16 -4.51 14.15
CA VAL A 6 -6.07 -5.74 13.38
C VAL A 6 -6.78 -5.53 12.04
N PRO A 7 -6.16 -5.86 10.89
CA PRO A 7 -6.74 -5.62 9.56
C PRO A 7 -8.12 -6.26 9.37
N THR A 8 -8.36 -7.37 10.05
CA THR A 8 -9.57 -8.20 9.89
C THR A 8 -10.58 -8.06 11.04
N TYR A 9 -10.40 -7.08 11.95
CA TYR A 9 -11.32 -6.86 13.08
C TYR A 9 -11.96 -5.47 13.03
N PRO A 10 -13.31 -5.36 13.22
CA PRO A 10 -14.31 -6.43 13.41
C PRO A 10 -14.61 -7.24 12.15
N ASP A 11 -14.22 -6.75 10.99
CA ASP A 11 -14.33 -7.41 9.70
C ASP A 11 -13.21 -6.95 8.75
N PRO A 12 -12.94 -7.66 7.64
CA PRO A 12 -11.88 -7.31 6.69
C PRO A 12 -12.05 -5.96 5.95
N GLY A 13 -13.17 -5.30 6.10
CA GLY A 13 -13.41 -3.96 5.57
C GLY A 13 -12.87 -2.83 6.44
N ARG A 14 -12.31 -3.14 7.62
CA ARG A 14 -11.93 -2.14 8.60
C ARG A 14 -10.96 -1.07 8.08
N PHE A 15 -9.94 -1.45 7.34
CA PHE A 15 -9.00 -0.49 6.76
C PHE A 15 -9.68 0.44 5.75
N TRP A 16 -10.54 -0.13 4.94
CA TRP A 16 -11.26 0.61 3.90
C TRP A 16 -12.27 1.59 4.52
N GLN A 17 -12.96 1.17 5.58
CA GLN A 17 -13.83 2.03 6.37
C GLN A 17 -13.07 3.23 6.94
N VAL A 18 -11.87 3.01 7.50
CA VAL A 18 -11.04 4.09 8.04
C VAL A 18 -10.58 5.03 6.93
N CYS A 19 -10.12 4.48 5.80
CA CYS A 19 -9.68 5.28 4.66
C CYS A 19 -10.80 6.16 4.12
N ASP A 20 -11.98 5.61 3.95
CA ASP A 20 -13.14 6.32 3.40
C ASP A 20 -13.65 7.38 4.39
N LYS A 21 -13.87 6.99 5.64
CA LYS A 21 -14.34 7.87 6.71
C LYS A 21 -13.45 9.11 6.91
N HIS A 22 -12.15 8.95 6.83
CA HIS A 22 -11.18 10.02 7.09
C HIS A 22 -10.62 10.66 5.82
N ALA A 23 -11.18 10.34 4.65
CA ALA A 23 -10.75 10.86 3.37
C ALA A 23 -9.23 10.73 3.17
N VAL A 24 -8.69 9.54 3.48
CA VAL A 24 -7.26 9.26 3.41
C VAL A 24 -6.78 9.38 1.98
N THR A 25 -5.69 10.10 1.78
CA THR A 25 -5.11 10.34 0.44
C THR A 25 -3.93 9.43 0.13
N ILE A 26 -3.23 8.96 1.16
CA ILE A 26 -2.09 8.04 1.03
C ILE A 26 -2.32 6.89 2.01
N PHE A 27 -2.34 5.66 1.50
CA PHE A 27 -2.47 4.48 2.33
C PHE A 27 -1.17 3.67 2.28
N TYR A 28 -0.53 3.49 3.43
CA TYR A 28 0.79 2.88 3.57
C TYR A 28 0.73 1.75 4.59
N THR A 29 1.07 0.53 4.15
CA THR A 29 0.93 -0.67 4.98
C THR A 29 1.92 -1.77 4.57
N ALA A 30 1.92 -2.88 5.30
CA ALA A 30 2.78 -4.02 5.02
C ALA A 30 2.13 -5.03 4.04
N PRO A 31 2.91 -5.70 3.18
CA PRO A 31 2.41 -6.75 2.28
C PRO A 31 1.68 -7.89 3.00
N THR A 32 2.11 -8.25 4.21
CA THR A 32 1.41 -9.27 5.02
C THR A 32 -0.03 -8.86 5.33
N ALA A 33 -0.29 -7.59 5.64
CA ALA A 33 -1.65 -7.08 5.83
C ALA A 33 -2.46 -7.18 4.54
N ILE A 34 -1.88 -6.80 3.40
CA ILE A 34 -2.53 -6.89 2.09
C ILE A 34 -2.87 -8.33 1.74
N ARG A 35 -1.93 -9.28 1.92
CA ARG A 35 -2.20 -10.71 1.68
C ARG A 35 -3.33 -11.26 2.55
N SER A 36 -3.39 -10.83 3.81
CA SER A 36 -4.47 -11.23 4.71
C SER A 36 -5.84 -10.72 4.24
N LEU A 37 -5.90 -9.47 3.76
CA LEU A 37 -7.12 -8.89 3.22
C LEU A 37 -7.52 -9.48 1.86
N MET A 38 -6.55 -9.78 1.01
CA MET A 38 -6.74 -10.49 -0.26
C MET A 38 -7.33 -11.88 -0.02
N ALA A 39 -6.83 -12.62 0.97
CA ALA A 39 -7.36 -13.93 1.34
C ALA A 39 -8.80 -13.88 1.87
N ALA A 40 -9.23 -12.75 2.43
CA ALA A 40 -10.60 -12.53 2.88
C ALA A 40 -11.58 -12.19 1.75
N GLY A 41 -11.07 -11.94 0.55
CA GLY A 41 -11.87 -11.60 -0.64
C GLY A 41 -11.99 -10.11 -0.90
N GLU A 42 -12.40 -9.78 -2.11
CA GLU A 42 -12.48 -8.41 -2.63
C GLU A 42 -13.76 -7.65 -2.25
N ASP A 43 -14.83 -8.36 -1.88
CA ASP A 43 -16.14 -7.75 -1.57
C ASP A 43 -16.04 -6.67 -0.49
N HIS A 44 -15.14 -6.89 0.48
CA HIS A 44 -14.92 -5.95 1.58
C HIS A 44 -14.36 -4.61 1.10
N VAL A 45 -13.42 -4.63 0.15
CA VAL A 45 -12.83 -3.39 -0.38
C VAL A 45 -13.75 -2.74 -1.40
N LEU A 46 -14.49 -3.54 -2.18
CA LEU A 46 -15.42 -3.04 -3.19
C LEU A 46 -16.62 -2.29 -2.58
N SER A 47 -16.92 -2.53 -1.31
CA SER A 47 -17.98 -1.82 -0.56
C SER A 47 -17.65 -0.35 -0.26
N TYR A 48 -16.42 0.11 -0.54
CA TYR A 48 -15.97 1.47 -0.26
C TYR A 48 -15.48 2.15 -1.54
N SER A 49 -15.78 3.45 -1.68
CA SER A 49 -15.39 4.21 -2.88
C SER A 49 -13.89 4.45 -2.96
N LEU A 50 -13.26 4.78 -1.84
CA LEU A 50 -11.84 5.11 -1.71
C LEU A 50 -11.39 6.24 -2.67
N ASP A 51 -12.31 7.11 -3.07
CA ASP A 51 -12.08 8.12 -4.12
C ASP A 51 -11.03 9.16 -3.74
N LYS A 52 -10.74 9.30 -2.45
CA LYS A 52 -9.72 10.24 -1.96
C LYS A 52 -8.31 9.67 -1.99
N LEU A 53 -8.16 8.34 -2.13
CA LEU A 53 -6.84 7.74 -2.27
C LEU A 53 -6.17 8.21 -3.56
N ARG A 54 -4.91 8.59 -3.43
CA ARG A 54 -4.04 9.06 -4.52
C ARG A 54 -2.78 8.24 -4.68
N VAL A 55 -2.24 7.71 -3.58
CA VAL A 55 -1.02 6.91 -3.57
C VAL A 55 -1.20 5.73 -2.62
N LEU A 56 -0.72 4.59 -3.04
CA LEU A 56 -0.57 3.40 -2.20
C LEU A 56 0.91 3.19 -1.89
N GLY A 57 1.20 2.67 -0.71
CA GLY A 57 2.57 2.36 -0.33
C GLY A 57 2.69 1.01 0.36
N SER A 58 3.86 0.40 0.22
CA SER A 58 4.21 -0.89 0.80
C SER A 58 5.55 -0.80 1.52
N VAL A 59 5.67 -1.47 2.66
CA VAL A 59 6.86 -1.42 3.51
C VAL A 59 7.02 -2.67 4.35
N GLY A 60 8.27 -2.95 4.74
CA GLY A 60 8.64 -3.93 5.76
C GLY A 60 9.07 -5.29 5.20
N GLU A 61 8.61 -5.66 4.03
CA GLU A 61 9.00 -6.87 3.30
C GLU A 61 8.73 -6.70 1.80
N PRO A 62 9.37 -7.48 0.92
CA PRO A 62 9.06 -7.44 -0.51
C PRO A 62 7.59 -7.81 -0.76
N ILE A 63 6.92 -7.04 -1.58
CA ILE A 63 5.57 -7.35 -2.05
C ILE A 63 5.65 -8.25 -3.29
N ASN A 64 5.01 -9.42 -3.26
CA ASN A 64 4.92 -10.28 -4.42
C ASN A 64 3.97 -9.72 -5.48
N GLU A 65 4.17 -10.08 -6.75
CA GLU A 65 3.43 -9.53 -7.88
C GLU A 65 1.91 -9.69 -7.75
N GLU A 66 1.45 -10.84 -7.27
CA GLU A 66 0.02 -11.10 -7.09
C GLU A 66 -0.63 -10.12 -6.09
N ALA A 67 -0.01 -9.94 -4.92
CA ALA A 67 -0.48 -8.98 -3.92
C ALA A 67 -0.36 -7.53 -4.41
N TRP A 68 0.69 -7.22 -5.18
CA TRP A 68 0.88 -5.92 -5.80
C TRP A 68 -0.29 -5.61 -6.77
N HIS A 69 -0.63 -6.54 -7.66
CA HIS A 69 -1.73 -6.38 -8.60
C HIS A 69 -3.08 -6.27 -7.89
N TRP A 70 -3.35 -7.13 -6.92
CA TRP A 70 -4.57 -7.05 -6.13
C TRP A 70 -4.72 -5.69 -5.45
N TYR A 71 -3.64 -5.21 -4.83
CA TYR A 71 -3.61 -3.93 -4.13
C TYR A 71 -3.84 -2.75 -5.09
N HIS A 72 -3.17 -2.77 -6.24
CA HIS A 72 -3.32 -1.74 -7.26
C HIS A 72 -4.72 -1.71 -7.87
N ILE A 73 -5.29 -2.88 -8.20
CA ILE A 73 -6.60 -2.99 -8.86
C ILE A 73 -7.74 -2.69 -7.88
N HIS A 74 -7.81 -3.41 -6.77
CA HIS A 74 -8.98 -3.34 -5.90
C HIS A 74 -8.96 -2.13 -4.94
N VAL A 75 -7.81 -1.77 -4.41
CA VAL A 75 -7.67 -0.62 -3.50
C VAL A 75 -7.36 0.65 -4.27
N GLY A 76 -6.39 0.58 -5.17
CA GLY A 76 -5.95 1.70 -6.00
C GLY A 76 -6.90 2.08 -7.12
N LYS A 77 -7.87 1.21 -7.44
CA LYS A 77 -8.80 1.39 -8.55
C LYS A 77 -8.08 1.66 -9.88
N GLU A 78 -6.93 1.03 -10.08
CA GLU A 78 -6.01 1.18 -11.23
C GLU A 78 -5.52 2.62 -11.50
N ARG A 79 -5.87 3.59 -10.64
CA ARG A 79 -5.48 5.01 -10.76
C ARG A 79 -4.39 5.44 -9.78
N CYS A 80 -4.29 4.76 -8.64
CA CYS A 80 -3.30 5.12 -7.62
C CYS A 80 -1.99 4.40 -7.90
N PRO A 81 -0.87 5.12 -8.07
CA PRO A 81 0.44 4.48 -8.12
C PRO A 81 0.72 3.77 -6.80
N LEU A 82 1.35 2.58 -6.89
CA LEU A 82 1.78 1.81 -5.74
C LEU A 82 3.30 1.91 -5.61
N THR A 83 3.75 2.61 -4.59
CA THR A 83 5.16 2.77 -4.27
C THR A 83 5.59 1.74 -3.23
N ASP A 84 6.37 0.75 -3.64
CA ASP A 84 7.08 -0.10 -2.70
C ASP A 84 8.31 0.64 -2.18
N THR A 85 8.67 0.40 -0.91
CA THR A 85 9.76 1.12 -0.25
C THR A 85 10.67 0.15 0.48
N TRP A 86 11.97 0.45 0.46
CA TRP A 86 12.94 -0.30 1.21
C TRP A 86 13.75 0.59 2.16
N TRP A 87 13.82 0.16 3.40
CA TRP A 87 14.64 0.76 4.44
C TRP A 87 14.91 -0.24 5.56
N GLN A 88 15.80 0.09 6.45
CA GLN A 88 16.15 -0.71 7.63
C GLN A 88 16.18 0.16 8.87
N THR A 89 16.11 -0.47 10.05
CA THR A 89 16.29 0.24 11.34
C THR A 89 17.61 1.02 11.33
N GLU A 90 18.68 0.41 10.80
CA GLU A 90 20.01 0.97 10.70
C GLU A 90 20.11 2.18 9.78
N THR A 91 19.25 2.27 8.78
CA THR A 91 19.25 3.41 7.84
C THR A 91 18.44 4.59 8.35
N GLY A 92 17.53 4.38 9.29
CA GLY A 92 16.71 5.42 9.89
C GLY A 92 15.69 6.08 8.95
N GLY A 93 15.61 5.65 7.69
CA GLY A 93 14.70 6.19 6.70
C GLY A 93 14.74 5.42 5.38
N ILE A 94 13.84 5.78 4.46
CA ILE A 94 13.71 5.12 3.16
C ILE A 94 14.95 5.38 2.31
N MET A 95 15.52 4.31 1.78
CA MET A 95 16.71 4.34 0.92
C MET A 95 16.36 4.11 -0.55
N ILE A 96 15.37 3.25 -0.81
CA ILE A 96 14.94 2.89 -2.16
C ILE A 96 13.43 3.07 -2.23
N ALA A 97 12.97 3.79 -3.25
CA ALA A 97 11.54 3.94 -3.54
C ALA A 97 11.32 4.37 -4.99
N ALA A 98 10.25 3.89 -5.59
CA ALA A 98 9.73 4.48 -6.81
C ALA A 98 8.95 5.75 -6.47
N LEU A 99 9.31 6.87 -7.08
CA LEU A 99 8.63 8.13 -6.87
C LEU A 99 7.31 8.16 -7.66
N ALA A 100 6.20 8.26 -6.95
CA ALA A 100 4.87 8.28 -7.55
C ALA A 100 4.73 9.40 -8.61
N GLY A 101 4.32 9.04 -9.81
CA GLY A 101 4.16 9.99 -10.92
C GLY A 101 5.46 10.39 -11.64
N VAL A 102 6.61 9.91 -11.20
CA VAL A 102 7.92 10.22 -11.78
C VAL A 102 8.62 8.95 -12.27
N SER A 103 8.73 7.95 -11.40
CA SER A 103 9.43 6.71 -11.72
C SER A 103 8.48 5.69 -12.35
N PRO A 104 8.96 4.87 -13.31
CA PRO A 104 8.19 3.71 -13.74
C PRO A 104 7.98 2.76 -12.55
N LEU A 105 6.75 2.28 -12.41
CA LEU A 105 6.39 1.31 -11.38
C LEU A 105 6.50 -0.09 -11.95
N LYS A 106 7.09 -1.00 -11.16
CA LYS A 106 7.22 -2.40 -11.55
C LYS A 106 6.81 -3.28 -10.37
N PRO A 107 5.82 -4.19 -10.55
CA PRO A 107 5.43 -5.13 -9.51
C PRO A 107 6.62 -5.87 -8.92
N GLY A 108 6.65 -6.00 -7.59
CA GLY A 108 7.72 -6.69 -6.88
C GLY A 108 9.07 -5.97 -6.81
N HIS A 109 9.13 -4.68 -7.17
CA HIS A 109 10.38 -3.90 -7.16
C HIS A 109 10.16 -2.57 -6.42
N ALA A 110 11.06 -2.25 -5.49
CA ALA A 110 11.02 -0.99 -4.76
C ALA A 110 11.46 0.23 -5.61
N GLY A 111 12.13 -0.01 -6.73
CA GLY A 111 12.54 1.07 -7.64
C GLY A 111 14.02 1.41 -7.55
N TYR A 112 14.32 2.70 -7.44
CA TYR A 112 15.68 3.22 -7.48
C TYR A 112 16.14 3.79 -6.13
N PRO A 113 17.47 3.82 -5.89
CA PRO A 113 18.00 4.55 -4.74
C PRO A 113 17.55 6.00 -4.75
N LEU A 114 17.19 6.51 -3.58
CA LEU A 114 16.89 7.94 -3.42
C LEU A 114 18.17 8.79 -3.56
N PRO A 115 18.06 10.09 -3.91
CA PRO A 115 19.20 10.97 -4.03
C PRO A 115 20.12 10.94 -2.79
N GLY A 116 21.40 10.69 -3.00
CA GLY A 116 22.39 10.58 -1.93
C GLY A 116 22.64 9.15 -1.42
N VAL A 117 21.92 8.16 -1.93
CA VAL A 117 22.14 6.74 -1.65
C VAL A 117 22.96 6.12 -2.77
N GLN A 118 24.04 5.39 -2.40
CA GLN A 118 24.93 4.67 -3.33
C GLN A 118 24.87 3.17 -3.10
#